data_057e67675e425bbfc1ca78a07bda0340
#
_entry.id   057e67675e425bbfc1ca78a07bda0340
#
_cell.length_a   1.000
_cell.length_b   1.000
_cell.length_c   1.000
_cell.angle_alpha   90.00
_cell.angle_beta   90.00
_cell.angle_gamma   90.00
#
_symmetry.space_group_name_H-M   'P 1'
#
loop_
_entity.id
_entity.type
_entity.pdbx_description
1 polymer ?
#
loop_
_entity_poly.entity_id
_entity_poly.type
_entity_poly.pdbx_seq_one_letter_code
_entity_poly.pdbx_strand_id
1 'polypeptide(L)'
;MKIMLEPDALMPTRAHPTDAGLDLYARETQVVPARESAKFDTGVHIELPPMTAGFLKSKSGLNVKHGITSEGVIDVGYTGSIVVKLYNNSGYDYTVNAGDKISQLVILPILTPELELVDSLEETERGNGGFGSTGR
;
A
#
# COMPACT_ATOMS: atom_id res chain seq x y z
N MET A 1 5.63 9.33 -14.96
CA MET A 1 6.11 9.40 -13.57
C MET A 1 7.57 8.97 -13.55
N LYS A 2 8.44 9.76 -12.95
CA LYS A 2 9.86 9.42 -12.84
C LYS A 2 10.07 8.35 -11.78
N ILE A 3 11.02 7.46 -12.04
CA ILE A 3 11.41 6.38 -11.15
C ILE A 3 12.94 6.24 -11.15
N MET A 4 13.49 5.96 -9.99
CA MET A 4 14.90 5.61 -9.81
C MET A 4 14.97 4.27 -9.08
N LEU A 5 15.89 3.44 -9.46
CA LEU A 5 16.12 2.13 -8.85
C LEU A 5 17.50 2.08 -8.21
N GLU A 6 17.56 1.60 -6.98
CA GLU A 6 18.82 1.21 -6.36
C GLU A 6 19.38 -0.07 -7.01
N PRO A 7 20.67 -0.39 -6.79
CA PRO A 7 21.23 -1.67 -7.22
C PRO A 7 20.35 -2.85 -6.73
N ASP A 8 20.14 -3.82 -7.60
CA ASP A 8 19.32 -5.02 -7.36
C ASP A 8 17.80 -4.75 -7.13
N ALA A 9 17.35 -3.52 -7.21
CA ALA A 9 15.91 -3.21 -7.21
C ALA A 9 15.26 -3.64 -8.53
N LEU A 10 14.02 -4.13 -8.43
CA LEU A 10 13.26 -4.57 -9.60
C LEU A 10 12.27 -3.47 -10.02
N MET A 11 12.17 -3.26 -11.34
CA MET A 11 11.22 -2.31 -11.92
C MET A 11 9.79 -2.75 -11.59
N PRO A 12 8.96 -1.86 -10.98
CA PRO A 12 7.54 -2.13 -10.82
C PRO A 12 6.84 -2.36 -12.15
N THR A 13 5.92 -3.31 -12.19
CA THR A 13 5.23 -3.69 -13.44
C THR A 13 3.73 -3.76 -13.26
N ARG A 14 2.99 -3.56 -14.37
CA ARG A 14 1.58 -3.94 -14.48
C ARG A 14 1.47 -5.23 -15.30
N ALA A 15 0.67 -6.18 -14.83
CA ALA A 15 0.39 -7.39 -15.59
C ALA A 15 -0.40 -7.06 -16.86
N HIS A 16 -1.34 -6.11 -16.76
CA HIS A 16 -2.13 -5.58 -17.86
C HIS A 16 -2.07 -4.05 -17.83
N PRO A 17 -2.10 -3.36 -18.99
CA PRO A 17 -2.00 -1.89 -19.03
C PRO A 17 -3.07 -1.14 -18.24
N THR A 18 -4.22 -1.77 -18.02
CA THR A 18 -5.37 -1.21 -17.29
C THR A 18 -5.41 -1.58 -15.81
N ASP A 19 -4.47 -2.38 -15.32
CA ASP A 19 -4.43 -2.75 -13.90
C ASP A 19 -4.18 -1.51 -13.04
N ALA A 20 -4.92 -1.40 -11.94
CA ALA A 20 -4.78 -0.26 -11.02
C ALA A 20 -3.41 -0.22 -10.34
N GLY A 21 -2.86 -1.37 -10.01
CA GLY A 21 -1.63 -1.50 -9.23
C GLY A 21 -0.39 -1.75 -10.06
N LEU A 22 0.71 -1.12 -9.63
CA LEU A 22 2.07 -1.47 -10.03
C LEU A 22 2.60 -2.50 -9.02
N ASP A 23 2.95 -3.69 -9.49
CA ASP A 23 3.53 -4.72 -8.64
C ASP A 23 4.92 -4.30 -8.13
N LEU A 24 5.12 -4.43 -6.82
CA LEU A 24 6.39 -4.23 -6.14
C LEU A 24 6.98 -5.57 -5.73
N TYR A 25 8.30 -5.68 -5.81
CA TYR A 25 9.03 -6.93 -5.66
C TYR A 25 9.97 -6.91 -4.46
N ALA A 26 10.15 -8.06 -3.82
CA ALA A 26 11.19 -8.25 -2.82
C ALA A 26 12.58 -8.30 -3.47
N ARG A 27 13.55 -7.56 -2.92
CA ARG A 27 14.96 -7.62 -3.34
C ARG A 27 15.69 -8.81 -2.74
N GLU A 28 15.25 -9.23 -1.55
CA GLU A 28 15.90 -10.24 -0.74
C GLU A 28 14.92 -11.30 -0.29
N THR A 29 15.43 -12.49 -0.04
CA THR A 29 14.65 -13.56 0.60
C THR A 29 14.56 -13.30 2.10
N GLN A 30 13.34 -13.31 2.64
CA GLN A 30 13.06 -13.05 4.04
C GLN A 30 11.83 -13.81 4.51
N VAL A 31 11.85 -14.29 5.74
CA VAL A 31 10.68 -14.90 6.38
C VAL A 31 9.82 -13.81 7.00
N VAL A 32 8.51 -13.92 6.81
CA VAL A 32 7.50 -13.18 7.57
C VAL A 32 6.94 -14.15 8.61
N PRO A 33 7.35 -14.05 9.88
CA PRO A 33 6.95 -15.03 10.89
C PRO A 33 5.44 -15.02 11.13
N ALA A 34 4.92 -16.17 11.56
CA ALA A 34 3.52 -16.30 11.94
C ALA A 34 3.10 -15.26 12.99
N ARG A 35 1.99 -14.57 12.74
CA ARG A 35 1.45 -13.54 13.65
C ARG A 35 2.35 -12.30 13.81
N GLU A 36 3.38 -12.15 13.00
CA GLU A 36 4.30 -11.02 13.04
C GLU A 36 4.34 -10.28 11.71
N SER A 37 5.28 -9.38 11.58
CA SER A 37 5.48 -8.59 10.36
C SER A 37 6.95 -8.53 9.98
N ALA A 38 7.22 -8.22 8.71
CA ALA A 38 8.56 -7.99 8.20
C ALA A 38 8.58 -6.82 7.23
N LYS A 39 9.70 -6.09 7.18
CA LYS A 39 9.91 -4.97 6.28
C LYS A 39 10.73 -5.41 5.09
N PHE A 40 10.32 -4.93 3.91
CA PHE A 40 11.00 -5.16 2.65
C PHE A 40 11.32 -3.80 2.02
N ASP A 41 12.58 -3.44 2.00
CA ASP A 41 13.05 -2.27 1.26
C ASP A 41 13.12 -2.64 -0.23
N THR A 42 12.26 -2.04 -1.04
CA THR A 42 12.19 -2.36 -2.47
C THR A 42 13.30 -1.72 -3.29
N GLY A 43 13.98 -0.70 -2.77
CA GLY A 43 14.96 0.10 -3.53
C GLY A 43 14.34 0.92 -4.67
N VAL A 44 13.03 1.06 -4.67
CA VAL A 44 12.28 1.81 -5.68
C VAL A 44 12.00 3.21 -5.16
N HIS A 45 12.41 4.22 -5.91
CA HIS A 45 12.14 5.63 -5.64
C HIS A 45 11.25 6.20 -6.74
N ILE A 46 10.23 6.96 -6.39
CA ILE A 46 9.28 7.54 -7.33
C ILE A 46 9.11 9.04 -7.09
N GLU A 47 8.75 9.75 -8.14
CA GLU A 47 8.29 11.13 -8.07
C GLU A 47 6.80 11.13 -8.45
N LEU A 48 5.93 11.16 -7.44
CA LEU A 48 4.48 11.15 -7.68
C LEU A 48 4.04 12.43 -8.41
N PRO A 49 3.07 12.32 -9.34
CA PRO A 49 2.46 13.50 -9.96
C PRO A 49 1.81 14.40 -8.89
N PRO A 50 1.72 15.72 -9.13
CA PRO A 50 0.99 16.62 -8.24
C PRO A 50 -0.45 16.15 -7.99
N MET A 51 -0.98 16.46 -6.81
CA MET A 51 -2.35 16.14 -6.42
C MET A 51 -2.69 14.64 -6.43
N THR A 52 -1.69 13.81 -6.19
CA THR A 52 -1.85 12.35 -6.05
C THR A 52 -1.24 11.85 -4.76
N ALA A 53 -1.63 10.64 -4.36
CA ALA A 53 -0.96 9.86 -3.36
C ALA A 53 -0.78 8.42 -3.86
N GLY A 54 0.26 7.77 -3.39
CA GLY A 54 0.50 6.35 -3.63
C GLY A 54 -0.04 5.53 -2.45
N PHE A 55 -0.78 4.47 -2.75
CA PHE A 55 -1.30 3.56 -1.76
C PHE A 55 -0.69 2.18 -1.94
N LEU A 56 -0.01 1.69 -0.92
CA LEU A 56 0.46 0.30 -0.89
C LEU A 56 -0.72 -0.58 -0.50
N LYS A 57 -1.04 -1.53 -1.35
CA LYS A 57 -2.17 -2.44 -1.15
C LYS A 57 -1.72 -3.89 -1.25
N SER A 58 -2.40 -4.73 -0.51
CA SER A 58 -2.13 -6.17 -0.51
C SER A 58 -2.27 -6.79 -1.89
N LYS A 59 -1.43 -7.77 -2.20
CA LYS A 59 -1.64 -8.67 -3.33
C LYS A 59 -2.75 -9.65 -2.97
N SER A 60 -3.77 -9.79 -3.83
CA SER A 60 -4.93 -10.63 -3.54
C SER A 60 -4.55 -12.10 -3.28
N GLY A 61 -3.59 -12.64 -4.02
CA GLY A 61 -3.11 -14.01 -3.81
C GLY A 61 -2.44 -14.21 -2.44
N LEU A 62 -1.62 -13.27 -2.02
CA LEU A 62 -0.98 -13.31 -0.70
C LEU A 62 -2.01 -13.16 0.43
N ASN A 63 -2.96 -12.25 0.26
CA ASN A 63 -3.99 -12.01 1.26
C ASN A 63 -4.93 -13.21 1.39
N VAL A 64 -5.55 -13.63 0.31
CA VAL A 64 -6.59 -14.66 0.35
C VAL A 64 -6.04 -16.05 0.69
N LYS A 65 -4.87 -16.40 0.13
CA LYS A 65 -4.29 -17.76 0.31
C LYS A 65 -3.43 -17.87 1.57
N HIS A 66 -2.76 -16.81 1.98
CA HIS A 66 -1.73 -16.87 3.03
C HIS A 66 -1.97 -15.91 4.20
N GLY A 67 -2.99 -15.06 4.13
CA GLY A 67 -3.26 -14.07 5.18
C GLY A 67 -2.18 -13.00 5.30
N ILE A 68 -1.45 -12.73 4.20
CA ILE A 68 -0.39 -11.72 4.15
C ILE A 68 -0.95 -10.44 3.58
N THR A 69 -0.84 -9.36 4.35
CA THR A 69 -1.36 -8.04 3.94
C THR A 69 -0.25 -6.99 3.95
N SER A 70 -0.46 -5.92 3.20
CA SER A 70 0.35 -4.70 3.25
C SER A 70 -0.53 -3.48 3.17
N GLU A 71 -0.09 -2.39 3.78
CA GLU A 71 -0.79 -1.12 3.82
C GLU A 71 0.21 0.02 3.95
N GLY A 72 -0.05 1.14 3.31
CA GLY A 72 0.79 2.32 3.43
C GLY A 72 0.35 3.45 2.51
N VAL A 73 0.68 4.67 2.88
CA VAL A 73 0.45 5.86 2.08
C VAL A 73 1.78 6.52 1.76
N ILE A 74 1.98 6.87 0.50
CA ILE A 74 3.14 7.59 0.01
C ILE A 74 2.67 8.97 -0.43
N ASP A 75 3.20 9.99 0.21
CA ASP A 75 2.85 11.39 -0.08
C ASP A 75 3.62 11.93 -1.29
N VAL A 76 3.03 12.89 -1.99
CA VAL A 76 3.74 13.66 -3.00
C VAL A 76 4.94 14.36 -2.33
N GLY A 77 6.10 14.31 -2.98
CA GLY A 77 7.35 14.85 -2.40
C GLY A 77 8.19 13.83 -1.62
N TYR A 78 7.64 12.68 -1.22
CA TYR A 78 8.46 11.60 -0.69
C TYR A 78 9.18 10.89 -1.85
N THR A 79 10.49 10.97 -1.85
CA THR A 79 11.38 10.37 -2.86
C THR A 79 12.35 9.35 -2.28
N GLY A 80 12.16 8.96 -1.03
CA GLY A 80 12.87 7.86 -0.41
C GLY A 80 12.52 6.51 -1.01
N SER A 81 13.24 5.47 -0.64
CA SER A 81 12.92 4.11 -1.06
C SER A 81 11.56 3.68 -0.52
N ILE A 82 10.76 3.04 -1.36
CA ILE A 82 9.49 2.46 -0.94
C ILE A 82 9.78 1.22 -0.10
N VAL A 83 9.35 1.27 1.16
CA VAL A 83 9.41 0.14 2.09
C VAL A 83 8.03 -0.48 2.21
N VAL A 84 7.94 -1.76 1.91
CA VAL A 84 6.73 -2.56 2.09
C VAL A 84 6.81 -3.30 3.41
N LYS A 85 5.84 -3.09 4.29
CA LYS A 85 5.69 -3.91 5.48
C LYS A 85 4.62 -4.96 5.23
N LEU A 86 4.99 -6.23 5.34
CA LEU A 86 4.07 -7.35 5.25
C LEU A 86 3.66 -7.80 6.64
N TYR A 87 2.36 -7.94 6.85
CA TYR A 87 1.75 -8.45 8.08
C TYR A 87 1.28 -9.87 7.82
N ASN A 88 1.72 -10.82 8.64
CA ASN A 88 1.30 -12.21 8.56
C ASN A 88 0.21 -12.50 9.60
N ASN A 89 -1.03 -12.54 9.16
CA ASN A 89 -2.18 -12.81 10.02
C ASN A 89 -2.46 -14.32 10.18
N SER A 90 -1.61 -15.17 9.62
CA SER A 90 -1.75 -16.63 9.71
C SER A 90 -0.94 -17.22 10.87
N GLY A 91 -1.20 -18.48 11.18
CA GLY A 91 -0.44 -19.26 12.16
C GLY A 91 0.82 -19.94 11.60
N TYR A 92 1.24 -19.61 10.36
CA TYR A 92 2.38 -20.23 9.69
C TYR A 92 3.37 -19.17 9.23
N ASP A 93 4.65 -19.47 9.35
CA ASP A 93 5.69 -18.65 8.73
C ASP A 93 5.52 -18.64 7.21
N TYR A 94 5.79 -17.49 6.60
CA TYR A 94 5.76 -17.36 5.14
C TYR A 94 7.13 -16.88 4.64
N THR A 95 7.72 -17.65 3.74
CA THR A 95 8.98 -17.26 3.10
C THR A 95 8.70 -16.47 1.84
N VAL A 96 9.14 -15.22 1.81
CA VAL A 96 9.20 -14.39 0.60
C VAL A 96 10.57 -14.61 -0.03
N ASN A 97 10.59 -15.00 -1.30
CA ASN A 97 11.83 -15.11 -2.04
C ASN A 97 12.15 -13.80 -2.77
N ALA A 98 13.43 -13.54 -2.98
CA ALA A 98 13.85 -12.44 -3.85
C ALA A 98 13.17 -12.57 -5.22
N GLY A 99 12.60 -11.48 -5.73
CA GLY A 99 11.83 -11.46 -6.97
C GLY A 99 10.33 -11.74 -6.82
N ASP A 100 9.86 -12.11 -5.65
CA ASP A 100 8.43 -12.27 -5.41
C ASP A 100 7.70 -10.92 -5.41
N LYS A 101 6.48 -10.91 -5.95
CA LYS A 101 5.56 -9.78 -5.86
C LYS A 101 4.98 -9.71 -4.46
N ILE A 102 5.27 -8.65 -3.73
CA ILE A 102 4.92 -8.53 -2.30
C ILE A 102 3.80 -7.53 -2.01
N SER A 103 3.61 -6.55 -2.88
CA SER A 103 2.62 -5.50 -2.72
C SER A 103 2.30 -4.91 -4.08
N GLN A 104 1.33 -4.00 -4.11
CA GLN A 104 1.05 -3.20 -5.29
C GLN A 104 0.90 -1.73 -4.92
N LEU A 105 1.43 -0.87 -5.76
CA LEU A 105 1.31 0.58 -5.64
C LEU A 105 0.16 1.06 -6.51
N VAL A 106 -0.87 1.64 -5.90
CA VAL A 106 -2.00 2.28 -6.57
C VAL A 106 -1.88 3.78 -6.41
N ILE A 107 -1.91 4.53 -7.50
CA ILE A 107 -1.80 5.99 -7.49
C ILE A 107 -3.17 6.59 -7.75
N LEU A 108 -3.65 7.40 -6.82
CA LEU A 108 -4.98 8.02 -6.88
C LEU A 108 -4.87 9.54 -6.76
N PRO A 109 -5.72 10.29 -7.49
CA PRO A 109 -5.90 11.71 -7.21
C PRO A 109 -6.50 11.91 -5.84
N ILE A 110 -6.02 12.92 -5.11
CA ILE A 110 -6.48 13.26 -3.77
C ILE A 110 -6.83 14.73 -3.65
N LEU A 111 -7.62 15.03 -2.63
CA LEU A 111 -7.87 16.38 -2.19
C LEU A 111 -7.12 16.65 -0.88
N THR A 112 -6.56 17.85 -0.75
CA THR A 112 -5.86 18.31 0.46
C THR A 112 -6.50 19.62 0.91
N PRO A 113 -7.78 19.61 1.35
CA PRO A 113 -8.47 20.81 1.75
C PRO A 113 -7.85 21.44 3.00
N GLU A 114 -7.86 22.76 3.06
CA GLU A 114 -7.58 23.48 4.29
C GLU A 114 -8.67 23.21 5.33
N LEU A 115 -8.25 23.16 6.60
CA LEU A 115 -9.17 22.92 7.70
C LEU A 115 -9.69 24.25 8.24
N GLU A 116 -10.99 24.35 8.41
CA GLU A 116 -11.67 25.46 9.07
C GLU A 116 -12.32 24.97 10.36
N LEU A 117 -11.86 25.49 11.50
CA LEU A 117 -12.46 25.18 12.78
C LEU A 117 -13.80 25.88 12.92
N VAL A 118 -14.87 25.12 13.12
CA VAL A 118 -16.22 25.62 13.35
C VAL A 118 -16.79 25.05 14.64
N ASP A 119 -17.82 25.70 15.21
CA ASP A 119 -18.45 25.22 16.43
C ASP A 119 -19.49 24.13 16.18
N SER A 120 -20.01 24.03 14.98
CA SER A 120 -21.00 23.03 14.58
C SER A 120 -20.92 22.73 13.08
N LEU A 121 -21.39 21.57 12.71
CA LEU A 121 -21.56 21.15 11.31
C LEU A 121 -23.06 21.15 10.98
N GLU A 122 -23.38 21.26 9.67
CA GLU A 122 -24.75 21.15 9.21
C GLU A 122 -25.34 19.78 9.57
N GLU A 123 -26.62 19.79 9.99
CA GLU A 123 -27.34 18.54 10.25
C GLU A 123 -27.59 17.79 8.94
N THR A 124 -27.41 16.47 8.99
CA THR A 124 -27.68 15.57 7.87
C THR A 124 -28.64 14.48 8.32
N GLU A 125 -29.35 13.84 7.39
CA GLU A 125 -30.21 12.70 7.68
C GLU A 125 -29.44 11.56 8.39
N ARG A 126 -28.20 11.31 7.99
CA ARG A 126 -27.37 10.28 8.62
C ARG A 126 -26.85 10.68 10.00
N GLY A 127 -26.47 11.96 10.18
CA GLY A 127 -25.91 12.48 11.44
C GLY A 127 -24.80 11.59 12.00
N ASN A 128 -25.01 11.09 13.21
CA ASN A 128 -24.09 10.19 13.90
C ASN A 128 -24.27 8.70 13.55
N GLY A 129 -25.13 8.37 12.59
CA GLY A 129 -25.39 6.99 12.18
C GLY A 129 -24.14 6.30 11.62
N GLY A 130 -23.65 5.30 12.32
CA GLY A 130 -22.47 4.48 11.95
C GLY A 130 -22.56 3.10 12.56
N PHE A 131 -21.51 2.29 12.35
CA PHE A 131 -21.35 0.99 13.01
C PHE A 131 -22.57 0.05 12.89
N GLY A 132 -23.11 -0.09 11.66
CA GLY A 132 -24.26 -0.94 11.39
C GLY A 132 -25.60 -0.28 11.56
N SER A 133 -25.70 1.06 11.66
CA SER A 133 -26.96 1.81 11.74
C SER A 133 -27.88 1.59 10.53
N THR A 134 -27.33 1.15 9.39
CA THR A 134 -28.06 0.85 8.15
C THR A 134 -28.41 -0.65 8.02
N GLY A 135 -28.18 -1.45 9.04
CA GLY A 135 -28.38 -2.90 9.05
C GLY A 135 -27.09 -3.71 8.99
N ARG A 136 -27.21 -5.02 8.89
CA ARG A 136 -26.06 -5.94 8.78
C ARG A 136 -25.51 -6.03 7.38
#